data_f7bded9eff238e252af68a913985048a
#
_entry.id   f7bded9eff238e252af68a913985048a
#
_cell.length_a   1.000
_cell.length_b   1.000
_cell.length_c   1.000
_cell.angle_alpha   90.00
_cell.angle_beta   90.00
_cell.angle_gamma   90.00
#
_symmetry.space_group_name_H-M   'P 1'
#
loop_
_entity.id
_entity.type
_entity.pdbx_description
1 polymer ?
#
loop_
_entity_poly.entity_id
_entity_poly.type
_entity_poly.pdbx_seq_one_letter_code
_entity_poly.pdbx_strand_id
1 'polypeptide(L)'
;MEFQAIILCGPGKGLEPLVSPLLPKALLPIANKPMLYYALEWCQRAGLSSVVVVCSSSAEQPISKYITLGYNSMQTSKSMKVEVVAHDGETGSLVKALKDKIKLDFILLPCDFITDLPPQTVVDVHRNQPLKTIGTGIWYKNSLDTMDKQTLKPDLTIHTPISNPYPQLLDIYPRPKANDQVHVRMSMLWEYPQATISTSLLESFIYVFSRKALDYDFGGGGESLKWKKPWTSVVRDIARDSWRHAKSADRDTVGMYVVPQEHSFIRCKSVSAYLEANRLILKQSSYTLPPTTATANGAAIGRDSLVGIGTVMEEKTSVKRSIVGADCIFGRECRLSGCVVMDGVVLGDGVHLDNCIIGNGVIIEDKARLVGCTVEGRYVVREATQSKNEILRGYSAEGLLDTSDEYEDEADEESDEDEDEDDDDEVDDNDLVESEGEGIDVDDDDLFDRS
;
A
#
# COMPACT_ATOMS: atom_id res chain seq x y z
N MET A 1 17.55 -6.00 -19.01
CA MET A 1 16.17 -5.76 -18.60
C MET A 1 15.90 -4.27 -18.62
N GLU A 2 14.68 -3.91 -18.96
CA GLU A 2 14.28 -2.54 -19.29
C GLU A 2 13.76 -1.75 -18.09
N PHE A 3 13.64 -2.38 -16.90
CA PHE A 3 13.04 -1.77 -15.72
C PHE A 3 13.98 -1.78 -14.51
N GLN A 4 13.84 -0.73 -13.70
CA GLN A 4 14.47 -0.58 -12.39
C GLN A 4 13.38 -0.50 -11.31
N ALA A 5 13.54 -1.15 -10.16
CA ALA A 5 12.56 -1.06 -9.08
C ALA A 5 12.95 -0.03 -8.03
N ILE A 6 11.94 0.63 -7.47
CA ILE A 6 12.05 1.52 -6.33
C ILE A 6 11.07 1.00 -5.27
N ILE A 7 11.56 0.56 -4.13
CA ILE A 7 10.75 0.07 -3.02
C ILE A 7 10.66 1.16 -1.96
N LEU A 8 9.45 1.60 -1.64
CA LEU A 8 9.18 2.62 -0.64
C LEU A 8 8.86 1.99 0.71
N CYS A 9 9.65 2.32 1.72
CA CYS A 9 9.49 1.87 3.11
C CYS A 9 8.93 3.02 3.95
N GLY A 10 7.60 3.16 4.00
CA GLY A 10 6.94 4.19 4.78
C GLY A 10 7.02 3.94 6.31
N PRO A 11 6.64 4.91 7.13
CA PRO A 11 6.80 4.89 8.59
C PRO A 11 5.96 3.81 9.30
N GLY A 12 4.79 3.45 8.75
CA GLY A 12 3.96 2.36 9.32
C GLY A 12 3.07 2.78 10.48
N LYS A 13 2.58 4.01 10.54
CA LYS A 13 1.67 4.52 11.60
C LYS A 13 0.51 3.56 11.92
N GLY A 14 -0.15 2.96 10.94
CA GLY A 14 -1.26 2.01 11.15
C GLY A 14 -0.84 0.62 11.68
N LEU A 15 0.43 0.40 11.96
CA LEU A 15 0.96 -0.84 12.55
C LEU A 15 1.47 -0.66 13.98
N GLU A 16 1.23 0.50 14.57
CA GLU A 16 1.49 0.70 16.00
C GLU A 16 0.61 -0.23 16.86
N PRO A 17 1.14 -0.77 17.96
CA PRO A 17 2.44 -0.53 18.58
C PRO A 17 3.56 -1.50 18.15
N LEU A 18 3.42 -2.21 17.03
CA LEU A 18 4.38 -3.23 16.59
C LEU A 18 5.64 -2.61 15.97
N VAL A 19 5.52 -1.40 15.41
CA VAL A 19 6.62 -0.67 14.77
C VAL A 19 7.39 0.16 15.79
N SER A 20 8.70 0.14 15.68
CA SER A 20 9.60 0.96 16.51
C SER A 20 10.82 1.39 15.69
N PRO A 21 11.63 2.36 16.14
CA PRO A 21 12.87 2.74 15.45
C PRO A 21 13.85 1.57 15.25
N LEU A 22 13.81 0.58 16.14
CA LEU A 22 14.63 -0.65 16.03
C LEU A 22 14.00 -1.70 15.11
N LEU A 23 12.68 -1.69 14.99
CA LEU A 23 11.91 -2.60 14.14
C LEU A 23 11.00 -1.79 13.21
N PRO A 24 11.56 -1.18 12.15
CA PRO A 24 10.76 -0.43 11.19
C PRO A 24 9.80 -1.35 10.43
N LYS A 25 8.70 -0.80 9.90
CA LYS A 25 7.67 -1.52 9.16
C LYS A 25 8.22 -2.54 8.16
N ALA A 26 9.22 -2.15 7.38
CA ALA A 26 9.84 -3.01 6.37
C ALA A 26 10.45 -4.30 6.94
N LEU A 27 10.81 -4.30 8.23
CA LEU A 27 11.41 -5.44 8.93
C LEU A 27 10.44 -6.22 9.80
N LEU A 28 9.17 -5.81 9.92
CA LEU A 28 8.15 -6.63 10.62
C LEU A 28 8.05 -8.02 9.98
N PRO A 29 8.10 -9.09 10.78
CA PRO A 29 8.12 -10.44 10.26
C PRO A 29 6.72 -10.90 9.82
N ILE A 30 6.60 -11.38 8.59
CA ILE A 30 5.45 -12.12 8.09
C ILE A 30 5.92 -13.56 7.85
N ALA A 31 5.31 -14.53 8.54
CA ALA A 31 5.75 -15.94 8.50
C ALA A 31 7.27 -16.08 8.72
N ASN A 32 7.80 -15.37 9.74
CA ASN A 32 9.22 -15.35 10.13
C ASN A 32 10.19 -14.79 9.07
N LYS A 33 9.67 -14.04 8.07
CA LYS A 33 10.49 -13.31 7.11
C LYS A 33 10.09 -11.84 7.12
N PRO A 34 11.03 -10.87 7.08
CA PRO A 34 10.68 -9.46 7.03
C PRO A 34 9.79 -9.12 5.83
N MET A 35 8.87 -8.15 5.97
CA MET A 35 8.00 -7.69 4.87
C MET A 35 8.80 -7.36 3.61
N LEU A 36 9.92 -6.67 3.75
CA LEU A 36 10.80 -6.29 2.65
C LEU A 36 11.30 -7.50 1.84
N TYR A 37 11.42 -8.68 2.47
CA TYR A 37 11.80 -9.92 1.78
C TYR A 37 10.85 -10.22 0.61
N TYR A 38 9.54 -10.10 0.81
CA TYR A 38 8.55 -10.42 -0.22
C TYR A 38 8.60 -9.45 -1.41
N ALA A 39 8.82 -8.17 -1.14
CA ALA A 39 9.00 -7.17 -2.19
C ALA A 39 10.29 -7.41 -3.00
N LEU A 40 11.39 -7.74 -2.33
CA LEU A 40 12.65 -8.08 -2.97
C LEU A 40 12.57 -9.39 -3.76
N GLU A 41 11.90 -10.42 -3.22
CA GLU A 41 11.67 -11.69 -3.92
C GLU A 41 10.81 -11.47 -5.18
N TRP A 42 9.78 -10.63 -5.08
CA TRP A 42 8.96 -10.27 -6.23
C TRP A 42 9.80 -9.58 -7.32
N CYS A 43 10.68 -8.64 -6.96
CA CYS A 43 11.63 -8.01 -7.89
C CYS A 43 12.61 -9.02 -8.52
N GLN A 44 13.08 -9.98 -7.73
CA GLN A 44 13.97 -11.04 -8.23
C GLN A 44 13.25 -11.96 -9.21
N ARG A 45 11.99 -12.34 -8.93
CA ARG A 45 11.14 -13.13 -9.84
C ARG A 45 10.79 -12.36 -11.11
N ALA A 46 10.68 -11.03 -11.03
CA ALA A 46 10.58 -10.15 -12.20
C ALA A 46 11.88 -10.14 -13.03
N GLY A 47 12.97 -10.63 -12.46
CA GLY A 47 14.30 -10.64 -13.05
C GLY A 47 14.91 -9.24 -13.17
N LEU A 48 14.56 -8.31 -12.29
CA LEU A 48 15.14 -6.97 -12.23
C LEU A 48 16.59 -7.02 -11.74
N SER A 49 17.46 -6.24 -12.37
CA SER A 49 18.89 -6.22 -12.04
C SER A 49 19.25 -5.16 -11.00
N SER A 50 18.42 -4.13 -10.84
CA SER A 50 18.68 -3.00 -9.94
C SER A 50 17.42 -2.65 -9.16
N VAL A 51 17.56 -2.55 -7.84
CA VAL A 51 16.51 -2.18 -6.90
C VAL A 51 17.04 -1.09 -5.97
N VAL A 52 16.28 -0.02 -5.82
CA VAL A 52 16.55 1.04 -4.85
C VAL A 52 15.52 0.91 -3.73
N VAL A 53 15.97 0.71 -2.51
CA VAL A 53 15.12 0.69 -1.32
C VAL A 53 15.20 2.06 -0.65
N VAL A 54 14.08 2.73 -0.53
CA VAL A 54 14.02 4.05 0.09
C VAL A 54 13.31 3.97 1.43
N CYS A 55 13.89 4.59 2.44
CA CYS A 55 13.38 4.57 3.80
C CYS A 55 13.67 5.89 4.51
N SER A 56 13.06 6.11 5.68
CA SER A 56 13.43 7.23 6.54
C SER A 56 14.85 7.08 7.07
N SER A 57 15.47 8.21 7.42
CA SER A 57 16.83 8.23 7.98
C SER A 57 16.96 7.40 9.26
N SER A 58 15.89 7.33 10.07
CA SER A 58 15.85 6.48 11.27
C SER A 58 15.87 4.98 10.99
N ALA A 59 15.33 4.56 9.84
CA ALA A 59 15.20 3.15 9.44
C ALA A 59 16.37 2.67 8.55
N GLU A 60 17.24 3.55 8.11
CA GLU A 60 18.33 3.23 7.17
C GLU A 60 19.27 2.14 7.71
N GLN A 61 19.76 2.31 8.94
CA GLN A 61 20.71 1.37 9.53
C GLN A 61 20.15 -0.04 9.70
N PRO A 62 18.97 -0.25 10.32
CA PRO A 62 18.37 -1.57 10.44
C PRO A 62 18.14 -2.23 9.07
N ILE A 63 17.62 -1.50 8.09
CA ILE A 63 17.32 -2.02 6.75
C ILE A 63 18.61 -2.38 6.01
N SER A 64 19.65 -1.52 6.03
CA SER A 64 20.94 -1.79 5.41
C SER A 64 21.61 -3.02 6.02
N LYS A 65 21.53 -3.18 7.35
CA LYS A 65 22.02 -4.35 8.06
C LYS A 65 21.30 -5.62 7.59
N TYR A 66 19.98 -5.57 7.50
CA TYR A 66 19.19 -6.70 7.02
C TYR A 66 19.56 -7.10 5.57
N ILE A 67 19.67 -6.13 4.67
CA ILE A 67 20.02 -6.40 3.27
C ILE A 67 21.42 -7.03 3.17
N THR A 68 22.39 -6.49 3.91
CA THR A 68 23.79 -6.93 3.83
C THR A 68 23.98 -8.32 4.46
N LEU A 69 23.47 -8.54 5.67
CA LEU A 69 23.72 -9.73 6.46
C LEU A 69 22.64 -10.81 6.31
N GLY A 70 21.40 -10.41 6.07
CA GLY A 70 20.27 -11.32 5.95
C GLY A 70 20.00 -11.69 4.49
N TYR A 71 19.46 -10.76 3.73
CA TYR A 71 18.98 -11.04 2.37
C TYR A 71 20.07 -11.53 1.41
N ASN A 72 21.21 -10.82 1.33
CA ASN A 72 22.31 -11.20 0.43
C ASN A 72 22.96 -12.52 0.80
N SER A 73 22.95 -12.91 2.08
CA SER A 73 23.50 -14.20 2.52
C SER A 73 22.62 -15.39 2.14
N MET A 74 21.31 -15.18 1.98
CA MET A 74 20.34 -16.21 1.60
C MET A 74 20.28 -16.44 0.09
N GLN A 75 20.84 -15.51 -0.71
CA GLN A 75 20.77 -15.60 -2.16
C GLN A 75 21.86 -16.47 -2.75
N THR A 76 21.46 -17.46 -3.53
CA THR A 76 22.36 -18.32 -4.33
C THR A 76 22.83 -17.67 -5.62
N SER A 77 22.13 -16.64 -6.13
CA SER A 77 22.53 -15.91 -7.34
C SER A 77 22.65 -14.40 -7.06
N LYS A 78 23.85 -13.85 -7.25
CA LYS A 78 24.19 -12.43 -7.06
C LYS A 78 23.71 -11.50 -8.22
N SER A 79 22.57 -11.78 -8.82
CA SER A 79 22.19 -11.04 -10.05
C SER A 79 21.54 -9.68 -9.80
N MET A 80 20.96 -9.42 -8.63
CA MET A 80 20.23 -8.20 -8.31
C MET A 80 21.02 -7.30 -7.37
N LYS A 81 21.28 -6.05 -7.81
CA LYS A 81 21.91 -5.02 -6.98
C LYS A 81 20.84 -4.29 -6.19
N VAL A 82 20.95 -4.30 -4.86
CA VAL A 82 20.07 -3.56 -3.95
C VAL A 82 20.85 -2.41 -3.34
N GLU A 83 20.34 -1.19 -3.49
CA GLU A 83 20.88 0.04 -2.90
C GLU A 83 19.88 0.62 -1.91
N VAL A 84 20.33 1.06 -0.73
CA VAL A 84 19.49 1.73 0.26
C VAL A 84 19.73 3.23 0.18
N VAL A 85 18.65 4.01 0.22
CA VAL A 85 18.70 5.47 0.19
C VAL A 85 17.78 6.00 1.29
N ALA A 86 18.32 6.87 2.15
CA ALA A 86 17.50 7.58 3.12
C ALA A 86 16.87 8.83 2.50
N HIS A 87 15.58 9.04 2.77
CA HIS A 87 14.86 10.24 2.37
C HIS A 87 13.68 10.48 3.32
N ASP A 88 13.64 11.69 3.89
CA ASP A 88 12.59 12.11 4.84
C ASP A 88 11.72 13.20 4.18
N GLY A 89 11.00 12.85 3.14
CA GLY A 89 10.13 13.77 2.42
C GLY A 89 9.00 13.04 1.73
N GLU A 90 8.11 13.82 1.08
CA GLU A 90 6.99 13.28 0.34
C GLU A 90 7.44 12.36 -0.80
N THR A 91 6.60 11.35 -1.10
CA THR A 91 6.97 10.30 -2.06
C THR A 91 7.15 10.83 -3.49
N GLY A 92 6.46 11.90 -3.88
CA GLY A 92 6.68 12.58 -5.16
C GLY A 92 8.05 13.25 -5.24
N SER A 93 8.42 14.02 -4.21
CA SER A 93 9.75 14.69 -4.14
C SER A 93 10.89 13.69 -4.12
N LEU A 94 10.69 12.56 -3.47
CA LEU A 94 11.62 11.44 -3.43
C LEU A 94 11.88 10.86 -4.82
N VAL A 95 10.81 10.54 -5.56
CA VAL A 95 10.95 9.99 -6.91
C VAL A 95 11.66 10.99 -7.82
N LYS A 96 11.35 12.29 -7.71
CA LYS A 96 12.06 13.35 -8.45
C LYS A 96 13.55 13.45 -8.05
N ALA A 97 13.88 13.32 -6.76
CA ALA A 97 15.26 13.33 -6.28
C ALA A 97 16.07 12.12 -6.79
N LEU A 98 15.42 11.02 -7.08
CA LEU A 98 16.05 9.83 -7.65
C LEU A 98 16.25 9.90 -9.18
N LYS A 99 15.85 11.00 -9.86
CA LYS A 99 15.90 11.16 -11.31
C LYS A 99 17.26 10.76 -11.92
N ASP A 100 18.38 11.17 -11.28
CA ASP A 100 19.72 10.86 -11.76
C ASP A 100 20.12 9.39 -11.57
N LYS A 101 19.49 8.70 -10.62
CA LYS A 101 19.69 7.27 -10.35
C LYS A 101 18.80 6.38 -11.21
N ILE A 102 17.65 6.89 -11.65
CA ILE A 102 16.69 6.20 -12.51
C ILE A 102 17.08 6.40 -13.97
N LYS A 103 17.68 5.37 -14.55
CA LYS A 103 18.16 5.42 -15.95
C LYS A 103 17.23 4.73 -16.95
N LEU A 104 16.36 3.87 -16.45
CA LEU A 104 15.43 3.03 -17.21
C LEU A 104 13.99 3.36 -16.81
N ASP A 105 13.04 2.77 -17.49
CA ASP A 105 11.67 2.72 -16.98
C ASP A 105 11.64 2.08 -15.61
N PHE A 106 10.73 2.48 -14.74
CA PHE A 106 10.80 2.10 -13.34
C PHE A 106 9.48 1.55 -12.81
N ILE A 107 9.61 0.69 -11.82
CA ILE A 107 8.49 0.13 -11.08
C ILE A 107 8.58 0.65 -9.65
N LEU A 108 7.57 1.39 -9.24
CA LEU A 108 7.42 1.86 -7.86
C LEU A 108 6.61 0.84 -7.07
N LEU A 109 7.13 0.42 -5.93
CA LEU A 109 6.58 -0.64 -5.10
C LEU A 109 6.52 -0.20 -3.63
N PRO A 110 5.49 -0.55 -2.88
CA PRO A 110 5.53 -0.46 -1.44
C PRO A 110 6.29 -1.65 -0.84
N CYS A 111 6.83 -1.54 0.37
CA CYS A 111 7.48 -2.66 1.04
C CYS A 111 6.48 -3.65 1.69
N ASP A 112 5.21 -3.28 1.79
CA ASP A 112 4.20 -3.92 2.63
C ASP A 112 3.13 -4.70 1.86
N PHE A 113 3.41 -5.14 0.66
CA PHE A 113 2.47 -5.94 -0.12
C PHE A 113 2.82 -7.43 -0.12
N ILE A 114 1.78 -8.24 -0.11
CA ILE A 114 1.86 -9.70 -0.29
C ILE A 114 0.92 -10.07 -1.42
N THR A 115 1.43 -10.76 -2.42
CA THR A 115 0.65 -11.18 -3.58
C THR A 115 1.21 -12.46 -4.21
N ASP A 116 0.34 -13.24 -4.80
CA ASP A 116 0.68 -14.34 -5.69
C ASP A 116 0.67 -13.95 -7.17
N LEU A 117 0.30 -12.67 -7.48
CA LEU A 117 0.33 -12.14 -8.84
C LEU A 117 1.75 -12.22 -9.42
N PRO A 118 1.93 -12.89 -10.57
CA PRO A 118 3.24 -12.96 -11.21
C PRO A 118 3.72 -11.57 -11.62
N PRO A 119 4.97 -11.19 -11.32
CA PRO A 119 5.48 -9.87 -11.69
C PRO A 119 5.50 -9.62 -13.20
N GLN A 120 5.65 -10.68 -14.00
CA GLN A 120 5.61 -10.58 -15.45
C GLN A 120 4.26 -10.06 -15.97
N THR A 121 3.16 -10.42 -15.32
CA THR A 121 1.81 -9.91 -15.68
C THR A 121 1.77 -8.39 -15.58
N VAL A 122 2.34 -7.80 -14.53
CA VAL A 122 2.38 -6.34 -14.33
C VAL A 122 3.22 -5.67 -15.42
N VAL A 123 4.39 -6.24 -15.73
CA VAL A 123 5.28 -5.74 -16.77
C VAL A 123 4.63 -5.84 -18.16
N ASP A 124 3.99 -6.97 -18.46
CA ASP A 124 3.37 -7.21 -19.76
C ASP A 124 2.13 -6.33 -19.97
N VAL A 125 1.35 -6.08 -18.89
CA VAL A 125 0.24 -5.13 -18.94
C VAL A 125 0.73 -3.74 -19.35
N HIS A 126 1.82 -3.26 -18.75
CA HIS A 126 2.38 -1.95 -19.11
C HIS A 126 2.93 -1.92 -20.53
N ARG A 127 3.64 -2.96 -20.96
CA ARG A 127 4.19 -3.05 -22.34
C ARG A 127 3.12 -3.06 -23.42
N ASN A 128 1.97 -3.64 -23.11
CA ASN A 128 0.85 -3.71 -24.06
C ASN A 128 0.00 -2.44 -24.10
N GLN A 129 0.27 -1.45 -23.22
CA GLN A 129 -0.45 -0.18 -23.25
C GLN A 129 -0.16 0.63 -24.52
N PRO A 130 -1.09 1.51 -24.94
CA PRO A 130 -0.85 2.46 -26.02
C PRO A 130 0.38 3.32 -25.76
N LEU A 131 1.03 3.79 -26.83
CA LEU A 131 2.25 4.63 -26.75
C LEU A 131 2.06 5.93 -25.96
N LYS A 132 0.82 6.40 -25.81
CA LYS A 132 0.46 7.58 -25.00
C LYS A 132 0.44 7.30 -23.50
N THR A 133 0.47 6.05 -23.08
CA THR A 133 0.43 5.70 -21.68
C THR A 133 1.81 5.86 -21.05
N ILE A 134 1.96 6.89 -20.23
CA ILE A 134 3.24 7.20 -19.57
C ILE A 134 3.47 6.32 -18.34
N GLY A 135 2.40 5.81 -17.74
CA GLY A 135 2.46 4.93 -16.56
C GLY A 135 1.22 4.06 -16.44
N THR A 136 1.32 3.00 -15.67
CA THR A 136 0.23 2.06 -15.38
C THR A 136 0.19 1.79 -13.89
N GLY A 137 -0.95 2.06 -13.28
CA GLY A 137 -1.20 1.76 -11.86
C GLY A 137 -1.98 0.45 -11.71
N ILE A 138 -1.78 -0.20 -10.57
CA ILE A 138 -2.41 -1.48 -10.23
C ILE A 138 -3.41 -1.26 -9.10
N TRP A 139 -4.64 -1.73 -9.26
CA TRP A 139 -5.70 -1.75 -8.26
C TRP A 139 -6.12 -3.18 -7.96
N TYR A 140 -6.70 -3.40 -6.80
CA TYR A 140 -7.21 -4.69 -6.40
C TYR A 140 -8.53 -4.56 -5.64
N LYS A 141 -9.31 -5.64 -5.61
CA LYS A 141 -10.49 -5.75 -4.76
C LYS A 141 -10.14 -6.51 -3.50
N ASN A 142 -10.70 -6.09 -2.38
CA ASN A 142 -10.58 -6.89 -1.17
C ASN A 142 -11.28 -8.24 -1.39
N SER A 143 -10.50 -9.31 -1.41
CA SER A 143 -10.98 -10.69 -1.56
C SER A 143 -11.09 -11.43 -0.23
N LEU A 144 -10.75 -10.78 0.89
CA LEU A 144 -10.71 -11.39 2.22
C LEU A 144 -12.01 -11.07 2.97
N ASP A 145 -12.81 -12.09 3.22
CA ASP A 145 -14.07 -11.98 3.97
C ASP A 145 -13.85 -11.60 5.45
N THR A 146 -12.64 -11.85 5.95
CA THR A 146 -12.24 -11.65 7.36
C THR A 146 -11.79 -10.23 7.68
N MET A 147 -11.48 -9.42 6.65
CA MET A 147 -11.10 -8.03 6.89
C MET A 147 -12.34 -7.17 7.04
N ASP A 148 -12.42 -6.46 8.14
CA ASP A 148 -13.48 -5.50 8.38
C ASP A 148 -13.49 -4.43 7.27
N LYS A 149 -14.65 -4.32 6.60
CA LYS A 149 -14.85 -3.32 5.53
C LYS A 149 -14.77 -1.88 6.04
N GLN A 150 -14.88 -1.69 7.35
CA GLN A 150 -14.71 -0.38 7.99
C GLN A 150 -13.25 0.05 8.07
N THR A 151 -12.33 -0.92 8.21
CA THR A 151 -10.88 -0.65 8.28
C THR A 151 -10.26 -0.36 6.92
N LEU A 152 -10.84 -0.90 5.84
CA LEU A 152 -10.41 -0.65 4.47
C LEU A 152 -11.35 0.39 3.84
N LYS A 153 -10.93 1.64 3.86
CA LYS A 153 -11.67 2.75 3.24
C LYS A 153 -11.04 3.04 1.87
N PRO A 154 -11.57 2.52 0.74
CA PRO A 154 -11.05 2.82 -0.58
C PRO A 154 -11.36 4.27 -0.96
N ASP A 155 -10.42 4.91 -1.64
CA ASP A 155 -10.64 6.18 -2.31
C ASP A 155 -11.57 6.01 -3.50
N LEU A 156 -12.21 7.10 -3.92
CA LEU A 156 -13.03 7.07 -5.13
C LEU A 156 -12.13 7.11 -6.35
N THR A 157 -12.13 6.03 -7.12
CA THR A 157 -11.35 5.94 -8.35
C THR A 157 -12.25 6.09 -9.55
N ILE A 158 -11.97 7.07 -10.41
CA ILE A 158 -12.68 7.28 -11.66
C ILE A 158 -11.82 6.76 -12.80
N HIS A 159 -12.39 5.91 -13.62
CA HIS A 159 -11.68 5.22 -14.70
C HIS A 159 -12.59 4.91 -15.88
N THR A 160 -12.00 4.64 -17.04
CA THR A 160 -12.74 4.07 -18.17
C THR A 160 -13.21 2.65 -17.86
N PRO A 161 -14.23 2.10 -18.55
CA PRO A 161 -14.72 0.76 -18.26
C PRO A 161 -13.60 -0.29 -18.24
N ILE A 162 -13.59 -1.17 -17.23
CA ILE A 162 -12.58 -2.25 -17.10
C ILE A 162 -12.67 -3.26 -18.26
N SER A 163 -13.83 -3.33 -18.92
CA SER A 163 -14.02 -4.14 -20.13
C SER A 163 -13.25 -3.64 -21.35
N ASN A 164 -12.75 -2.42 -21.32
CA ASN A 164 -11.88 -1.91 -22.39
C ASN A 164 -10.56 -2.69 -22.41
N PRO A 165 -9.94 -2.89 -23.57
CA PRO A 165 -8.64 -3.56 -23.66
C PRO A 165 -7.53 -2.80 -22.92
N TYR A 166 -7.67 -1.49 -22.80
CA TYR A 166 -6.72 -0.60 -22.14
C TYR A 166 -7.48 0.38 -21.22
N PRO A 167 -7.85 -0.06 -20.01
CA PRO A 167 -8.51 0.83 -19.06
C PRO A 167 -7.56 1.96 -18.66
N GLN A 168 -8.12 3.15 -18.49
CA GLN A 168 -7.37 4.36 -18.13
C GLN A 168 -7.89 4.91 -16.81
N LEU A 169 -6.98 5.38 -15.98
CA LEU A 169 -7.27 6.17 -14.81
C LEU A 169 -7.61 7.60 -15.26
N LEU A 170 -8.70 8.13 -14.75
CA LEU A 170 -9.13 9.50 -15.05
C LEU A 170 -8.95 10.41 -13.85
N ASP A 171 -9.27 9.92 -12.64
CA ASP A 171 -9.16 10.70 -11.42
C ASP A 171 -9.13 9.81 -10.18
N ILE A 172 -8.59 10.35 -9.07
CA ILE A 172 -8.63 9.76 -7.74
C ILE A 172 -9.08 10.86 -6.77
N TYR A 173 -10.17 10.61 -6.05
CA TYR A 173 -10.62 11.48 -4.97
C TYR A 173 -10.44 10.79 -3.63
N PRO A 174 -9.90 11.48 -2.62
CA PRO A 174 -9.92 10.98 -1.25
C PRO A 174 -11.37 10.67 -0.87
N ARG A 175 -11.57 9.68 -0.02
CA ARG A 175 -12.93 9.31 0.39
C ARG A 175 -13.61 10.51 1.04
N PRO A 176 -14.77 10.96 0.52
CA PRO A 176 -15.49 12.07 1.12
C PRO A 176 -15.98 11.71 2.53
N LYS A 177 -15.97 12.65 3.45
CA LYS A 177 -16.64 12.55 4.76
C LYS A 177 -18.15 12.35 4.53
N ALA A 178 -18.86 11.85 5.51
CA ALA A 178 -20.24 11.33 5.38
C ALA A 178 -21.27 12.26 4.68
N ASN A 179 -21.00 13.53 4.50
CA ASN A 179 -21.89 14.51 3.84
C ASN A 179 -21.22 15.28 2.69
N ASP A 180 -20.01 14.91 2.29
CA ASP A 180 -19.29 15.64 1.24
C ASP A 180 -19.79 15.24 -0.14
N GLN A 181 -19.91 16.23 -1.02
CA GLN A 181 -20.26 16.03 -2.42
C GLN A 181 -18.97 15.90 -3.24
N VAL A 182 -18.92 14.92 -4.12
CA VAL A 182 -17.83 14.78 -5.08
C VAL A 182 -18.17 15.56 -6.34
N HIS A 183 -17.39 16.58 -6.64
CA HIS A 183 -17.57 17.38 -7.84
C HIS A 183 -16.83 16.75 -9.02
N VAL A 184 -17.57 16.25 -9.99
CA VAL A 184 -17.04 15.69 -11.23
C VAL A 184 -17.09 16.76 -12.31
N ARG A 185 -15.95 17.06 -12.94
CA ARG A 185 -15.89 18.09 -13.99
C ARG A 185 -16.54 17.61 -15.29
N MET A 186 -17.35 18.48 -15.89
CA MET A 186 -18.05 18.16 -17.15
C MET A 186 -17.09 17.88 -18.32
N SER A 187 -15.93 18.55 -18.37
CA SER A 187 -14.90 18.29 -19.39
C SER A 187 -14.47 16.82 -19.45
N MET A 188 -14.33 16.18 -18.28
CA MET A 188 -14.02 14.76 -18.19
C MET A 188 -15.15 13.90 -18.78
N LEU A 189 -16.41 14.21 -18.46
CA LEU A 189 -17.57 13.45 -18.94
C LEU A 189 -17.82 13.63 -20.44
N TRP A 190 -17.47 14.79 -21.00
CA TRP A 190 -17.54 15.00 -22.46
C TRP A 190 -16.52 14.15 -23.20
N GLU A 191 -15.31 14.01 -22.69
CA GLU A 191 -14.28 13.22 -23.33
C GLU A 191 -14.46 11.71 -23.05
N TYR A 192 -14.90 11.37 -21.82
CA TYR A 192 -15.11 9.99 -21.36
C TYR A 192 -16.56 9.76 -20.89
N PRO A 193 -17.55 9.69 -21.81
CA PRO A 193 -18.95 9.57 -21.44
C PRO A 193 -19.31 8.28 -20.69
N GLN A 194 -18.44 7.26 -20.79
CA GLN A 194 -18.59 5.96 -20.12
C GLN A 194 -17.70 5.84 -18.88
N ALA A 195 -17.26 6.96 -18.31
CA ALA A 195 -16.46 6.94 -17.09
C ALA A 195 -17.21 6.21 -15.96
N THR A 196 -16.49 5.39 -15.21
CA THR A 196 -17.02 4.58 -14.11
C THR A 196 -16.38 5.07 -12.81
N ILE A 197 -17.21 5.32 -11.81
CA ILE A 197 -16.76 5.65 -10.45
C ILE A 197 -16.76 4.37 -9.63
N SER A 198 -15.61 3.99 -9.10
CA SER A 198 -15.48 2.82 -8.24
C SER A 198 -15.24 3.23 -6.80
N THR A 199 -16.02 2.62 -5.89
CA THR A 199 -15.92 2.78 -4.44
C THR A 199 -15.37 1.53 -3.75
N SER A 200 -14.95 0.52 -4.53
CA SER A 200 -14.52 -0.79 -4.03
C SER A 200 -13.11 -1.19 -4.43
N LEU A 201 -12.46 -0.38 -5.25
CA LEU A 201 -11.10 -0.62 -5.70
C LEU A 201 -10.11 0.00 -4.71
N LEU A 202 -9.17 -0.82 -4.25
CA LEU A 202 -8.08 -0.42 -3.39
C LEU A 202 -6.82 -0.21 -4.23
N GLU A 203 -6.11 0.87 -3.96
CA GLU A 203 -4.83 1.16 -4.58
C GLU A 203 -3.75 0.24 -4.03
N SER A 204 -3.06 -0.48 -4.92
CA SER A 204 -1.94 -1.34 -4.55
C SER A 204 -0.66 -0.59 -4.25
N PHE A 205 -0.56 0.66 -4.69
CA PHE A 205 0.67 1.44 -4.74
C PHE A 205 1.78 0.81 -5.60
N ILE A 206 1.41 -0.10 -6.50
CA ILE A 206 2.32 -0.61 -7.53
C ILE A 206 2.07 0.17 -8.81
N TYR A 207 3.10 0.84 -9.27
CA TYR A 207 3.07 1.64 -10.49
C TYR A 207 4.25 1.30 -11.39
N VAL A 208 3.99 1.17 -12.66
CA VAL A 208 5.03 1.05 -13.69
C VAL A 208 5.01 2.33 -14.51
N PHE A 209 6.12 3.02 -14.59
CA PHE A 209 6.23 4.28 -15.31
C PHE A 209 7.37 4.27 -16.30
N SER A 210 7.15 4.91 -17.44
CA SER A 210 8.23 5.28 -18.34
C SER A 210 9.13 6.32 -17.66
N ARG A 211 10.44 6.27 -17.94
CA ARG A 211 11.38 7.28 -17.44
C ARG A 211 10.98 8.71 -17.83
N LYS A 212 10.27 8.87 -18.94
CA LYS A 212 9.73 10.17 -19.37
C LYS A 212 8.86 10.84 -18.30
N ALA A 213 8.20 10.08 -17.44
CA ALA A 213 7.38 10.61 -16.35
C ALA A 213 8.16 11.51 -15.37
N LEU A 214 9.47 11.29 -15.22
CA LEU A 214 10.33 12.13 -14.38
C LEU A 214 10.60 13.52 -14.96
N ASP A 215 10.39 13.68 -16.26
CA ASP A 215 10.54 14.91 -17.02
C ASP A 215 9.16 15.53 -17.37
N TYR A 216 8.08 15.00 -16.79
CA TYR A 216 6.72 15.46 -17.06
C TYR A 216 6.56 16.94 -16.69
N ASP A 217 6.09 17.72 -17.66
CA ASP A 217 5.76 19.13 -17.49
C ASP A 217 4.26 19.26 -17.21
N PHE A 218 3.92 19.70 -16.02
CA PHE A 218 2.54 19.91 -15.60
C PHE A 218 1.93 21.23 -16.12
N GLY A 219 2.56 21.89 -17.09
CA GLY A 219 2.05 23.13 -17.68
C GLY A 219 2.03 24.32 -16.72
N GLY A 220 3.04 25.18 -16.81
CA GLY A 220 3.08 26.53 -16.22
C GLY A 220 2.98 26.62 -14.69
N GLY A 221 4.04 27.06 -14.06
CA GLY A 221 4.08 27.44 -12.64
C GLY A 221 4.68 26.38 -11.71
N GLY A 222 5.95 26.56 -11.38
CA GLY A 222 6.58 25.95 -10.23
C GLY A 222 6.69 24.44 -10.23
N GLU A 223 7.46 23.85 -11.18
CA GLU A 223 7.77 22.40 -11.21
C GLU A 223 8.08 21.79 -9.82
N SER A 224 8.67 22.56 -8.93
CA SER A 224 9.07 22.10 -7.59
C SER A 224 7.89 21.82 -6.67
N LEU A 225 6.77 22.54 -6.77
CA LEU A 225 5.61 22.39 -5.88
C LEU A 225 4.79 21.15 -6.21
N LYS A 226 4.62 20.84 -7.48
CA LYS A 226 3.80 19.70 -7.93
C LYS A 226 4.43 18.33 -7.58
N TRP A 227 5.74 18.29 -7.35
CA TRP A 227 6.45 17.10 -6.89
C TRP A 227 6.52 16.98 -5.35
N LYS A 228 6.19 18.02 -4.60
CA LYS A 228 6.14 18.00 -3.13
C LYS A 228 4.84 17.43 -2.57
N LYS A 229 4.24 16.50 -3.29
CA LYS A 229 2.98 15.83 -2.95
C LYS A 229 3.21 14.32 -2.83
N PRO A 230 2.30 13.59 -2.19
CA PRO A 230 2.28 12.13 -2.27
C PRO A 230 2.26 11.64 -3.72
N TRP A 231 2.88 10.50 -4.00
CA TRP A 231 2.93 9.96 -5.36
C TRP A 231 1.55 9.75 -5.99
N THR A 232 0.56 9.34 -5.19
CA THR A 232 -0.83 9.17 -5.65
C THR A 232 -1.40 10.48 -6.20
N SER A 233 -1.10 11.62 -5.54
CA SER A 233 -1.50 12.95 -6.04
C SER A 233 -0.78 13.32 -7.33
N VAL A 234 0.50 12.98 -7.47
CA VAL A 234 1.24 13.17 -8.74
C VAL A 234 0.60 12.36 -9.88
N VAL A 235 0.26 11.10 -9.62
CA VAL A 235 -0.42 10.22 -10.59
C VAL A 235 -1.80 10.77 -10.96
N ARG A 236 -2.55 11.27 -9.96
CA ARG A 236 -3.84 11.94 -10.17
C ARG A 236 -3.70 13.15 -11.09
N ASP A 237 -2.71 14.00 -10.84
CA ASP A 237 -2.49 15.21 -11.64
C ASP A 237 -2.16 14.86 -13.09
N ILE A 238 -1.31 13.86 -13.33
CA ILE A 238 -1.02 13.35 -14.69
C ILE A 238 -2.30 12.79 -15.34
N ALA A 239 -3.11 12.03 -14.60
CA ALA A 239 -4.36 11.49 -15.13
C ALA A 239 -5.35 12.60 -15.49
N ARG A 240 -5.49 13.62 -14.63
CA ARG A 240 -6.35 14.79 -14.86
C ARG A 240 -5.92 15.62 -16.06
N ASP A 241 -4.62 15.73 -16.32
CA ASP A 241 -4.11 16.50 -17.44
C ASP A 241 -4.55 15.92 -18.80
N SER A 242 -4.86 14.63 -18.87
CA SER A 242 -5.36 13.98 -20.09
C SER A 242 -6.70 14.56 -20.59
N TRP A 243 -7.52 15.18 -19.74
CA TRP A 243 -8.85 15.71 -20.07
C TRP A 243 -9.09 17.18 -19.67
N ARG A 244 -8.19 17.80 -18.88
CA ARG A 244 -8.36 19.19 -18.41
C ARG A 244 -8.34 20.24 -19.52
N HIS A 245 -7.55 20.04 -20.55
CA HIS A 245 -7.34 21.05 -21.58
C HIS A 245 -7.66 20.51 -22.98
N ALA A 246 -8.71 20.95 -23.58
CA ALA A 246 -9.31 20.43 -24.82
C ALA A 246 -8.45 20.54 -26.12
N LYS A 247 -7.26 21.14 -26.10
CA LYS A 247 -6.55 21.54 -27.33
C LYS A 247 -5.41 20.64 -27.78
N SER A 248 -5.06 19.57 -27.07
CA SER A 248 -3.94 18.71 -27.49
C SER A 248 -4.37 17.24 -27.60
N ALA A 249 -4.47 16.73 -28.82
CA ALA A 249 -4.76 15.34 -29.13
C ALA A 249 -3.63 14.36 -28.73
N ASP A 250 -2.52 14.86 -28.21
CA ASP A 250 -1.29 14.10 -27.98
C ASP A 250 -0.84 14.13 -26.51
N ARG A 251 -1.80 13.84 -25.59
CA ARG A 251 -1.53 13.86 -24.15
C ARG A 251 -1.21 12.49 -23.61
N ASP A 252 -0.31 12.50 -22.65
CA ASP A 252 0.03 11.32 -21.89
C ASP A 252 -1.16 10.87 -21.01
N THR A 253 -1.38 9.58 -20.92
CA THR A 253 -2.44 8.96 -20.12
C THR A 253 -1.85 8.03 -19.07
N VAL A 254 -2.62 7.75 -18.03
CA VAL A 254 -2.28 6.74 -17.02
C VAL A 254 -3.16 5.51 -17.24
N GLY A 255 -2.54 4.38 -17.54
CA GLY A 255 -3.22 3.09 -17.64
C GLY A 255 -3.60 2.55 -16.27
N MET A 256 -4.62 1.72 -16.25
CA MET A 256 -5.11 1.06 -15.04
C MET A 256 -5.21 -0.45 -15.26
N TYR A 257 -4.79 -1.21 -14.25
CA TYR A 257 -4.98 -2.66 -14.22
C TYR A 257 -5.61 -3.08 -12.90
N VAL A 258 -6.65 -3.90 -12.97
CA VAL A 258 -7.30 -4.44 -11.78
C VAL A 258 -6.90 -5.90 -11.63
N VAL A 259 -6.31 -6.25 -10.49
CA VAL A 259 -5.90 -7.62 -10.18
C VAL A 259 -7.11 -8.55 -10.26
N PRO A 260 -7.05 -9.63 -11.05
CA PRO A 260 -8.11 -10.62 -11.12
C PRO A 260 -8.38 -11.27 -9.76
N GLN A 261 -9.63 -11.67 -9.51
CA GLN A 261 -10.04 -12.27 -8.23
C GLN A 261 -9.39 -13.63 -7.94
N GLU A 262 -8.78 -14.25 -8.93
CA GLU A 262 -8.03 -15.51 -8.81
C GLU A 262 -6.72 -15.30 -8.02
N HIS A 263 -6.20 -14.06 -8.02
CA HIS A 263 -4.99 -13.69 -7.31
C HIS A 263 -5.32 -12.97 -6.00
N SER A 264 -4.58 -13.34 -4.98
CA SER A 264 -4.63 -12.65 -3.68
C SER A 264 -3.68 -11.44 -3.68
N PHE A 265 -4.17 -10.33 -3.15
CA PHE A 265 -3.39 -9.12 -2.95
C PHE A 265 -3.75 -8.49 -1.61
N ILE A 266 -2.75 -8.25 -0.78
CA ILE A 266 -2.92 -7.63 0.55
C ILE A 266 -1.87 -6.54 0.72
N ARG A 267 -2.29 -5.37 1.24
CA ARG A 267 -1.41 -4.33 1.77
C ARG A 267 -1.44 -4.36 3.29
N CYS A 268 -0.28 -4.53 3.94
CA CYS A 268 -0.16 -4.52 5.39
C CYS A 268 -0.08 -3.08 5.94
N LYS A 269 -1.17 -2.30 5.76
CA LYS A 269 -1.28 -0.93 6.26
C LYS A 269 -1.81 -0.87 7.71
N SER A 270 -2.49 -1.91 8.19
CA SER A 270 -3.09 -2.00 9.52
C SER A 270 -2.73 -3.31 10.22
N VAL A 271 -2.91 -3.35 11.53
CA VAL A 271 -2.65 -4.54 12.36
C VAL A 271 -3.53 -5.73 11.91
N SER A 272 -4.79 -5.48 11.56
CA SER A 272 -5.70 -6.51 11.03
C SER A 272 -5.21 -7.07 9.68
N ALA A 273 -4.78 -6.20 8.77
CA ALA A 273 -4.21 -6.62 7.47
C ALA A 273 -2.90 -7.40 7.65
N TYR A 274 -2.08 -7.02 8.62
CA TYR A 274 -0.87 -7.73 8.99
C TYR A 274 -1.16 -9.16 9.48
N LEU A 275 -2.18 -9.33 10.32
CA LEU A 275 -2.59 -10.66 10.81
C LEU A 275 -3.08 -11.54 9.65
N GLU A 276 -3.90 -10.99 8.74
CA GLU A 276 -4.40 -11.71 7.58
C GLU A 276 -3.30 -12.06 6.57
N ALA A 277 -2.32 -11.20 6.37
CA ALA A 277 -1.15 -11.50 5.54
C ALA A 277 -0.36 -12.70 6.09
N ASN A 278 -0.16 -12.75 7.40
CA ASN A 278 0.46 -13.90 8.07
C ASN A 278 -0.35 -15.18 7.85
N ARG A 279 -1.68 -15.13 7.99
CA ARG A 279 -2.58 -16.28 7.76
C ARG A 279 -2.55 -16.76 6.31
N LEU A 280 -2.51 -15.81 5.35
CA LEU A 280 -2.44 -16.14 3.93
C LEU A 280 -1.16 -16.91 3.62
N ILE A 281 -0.02 -16.39 4.05
CA ILE A 281 1.28 -17.05 3.83
C ILE A 281 1.34 -18.40 4.54
N LEU A 282 0.84 -18.49 5.77
CA LEU A 282 0.77 -19.75 6.51
C LEU A 282 -0.05 -20.81 5.76
N LYS A 283 -1.20 -20.42 5.21
CA LYS A 283 -2.06 -21.29 4.40
C LYS A 283 -1.34 -21.76 3.11
N GLN A 284 -0.63 -20.87 2.43
CA GLN A 284 0.17 -21.24 1.25
C GLN A 284 1.36 -22.14 1.61
N SER A 285 2.02 -21.88 2.74
CA SER A 285 3.20 -22.61 3.18
C SER A 285 2.87 -24.01 3.73
N SER A 286 1.67 -24.22 4.28
CA SER A 286 1.28 -25.52 4.87
C SER A 286 1.31 -26.69 3.87
N TYR A 287 1.30 -26.39 2.57
CA TYR A 287 1.44 -27.40 1.51
C TYR A 287 2.89 -27.74 1.15
N THR A 288 3.88 -26.95 1.57
CA THR A 288 5.27 -27.04 1.09
C THR A 288 6.30 -27.24 2.18
N LEU A 289 5.98 -27.00 3.45
CA LEU A 289 6.96 -27.09 4.54
C LEU A 289 7.00 -28.50 5.15
N PRO A 290 8.21 -29.06 5.36
CA PRO A 290 8.36 -30.25 6.19
C PRO A 290 7.92 -29.93 7.63
N PRO A 291 7.44 -30.93 8.39
CA PRO A 291 7.09 -30.75 9.78
C PRO A 291 8.26 -30.17 10.55
N THR A 292 8.04 -29.09 11.26
CA THR A 292 9.05 -28.33 11.98
C THR A 292 9.78 -29.20 12.99
N THR A 293 11.10 -29.23 12.93
CA THR A 293 11.97 -29.83 13.93
C THR A 293 12.10 -28.89 15.15
N ALA A 294 10.99 -28.58 15.81
CA ALA A 294 11.04 -27.97 17.12
C ALA A 294 11.38 -29.06 18.13
N THR A 295 12.25 -28.78 19.08
CA THR A 295 12.48 -29.62 20.27
C THR A 295 11.24 -29.56 21.14
N ALA A 296 10.22 -30.31 20.75
CA ALA A 296 8.96 -30.37 21.43
C ALA A 296 8.99 -31.51 22.45
N ASN A 297 9.31 -31.21 23.68
CA ASN A 297 9.18 -32.16 24.79
C ASN A 297 7.69 -32.45 25.06
N GLY A 298 7.02 -33.19 24.17
CA GLY A 298 5.58 -33.50 24.33
C GLY A 298 4.61 -32.39 23.93
N ALA A 299 5.06 -31.34 23.23
CA ALA A 299 4.19 -30.29 22.71
C ALA A 299 3.49 -30.72 21.41
N ALA A 300 2.22 -30.33 21.24
CA ALA A 300 1.41 -30.59 20.05
C ALA A 300 1.46 -29.41 19.10
N ILE A 301 2.26 -29.51 18.02
CA ILE A 301 2.33 -28.49 16.96
C ILE A 301 1.43 -28.91 15.80
N GLY A 302 0.46 -28.04 15.45
CA GLY A 302 -0.40 -28.25 14.30
C GLY A 302 0.37 -28.17 12.98
N ARG A 303 -0.06 -28.92 11.96
CA ARG A 303 0.52 -28.85 10.61
C ARG A 303 0.39 -27.49 9.94
N ASP A 304 -0.56 -26.70 10.41
CA ASP A 304 -0.90 -25.34 10.01
C ASP A 304 -0.21 -24.29 10.89
N SER A 305 0.93 -24.62 11.46
CA SER A 305 1.70 -23.74 12.34
C SER A 305 3.17 -23.70 11.92
N LEU A 306 3.78 -22.52 12.02
CA LEU A 306 5.19 -22.30 11.72
C LEU A 306 5.91 -21.95 13.02
N VAL A 307 7.04 -22.62 13.29
CA VAL A 307 7.85 -22.35 14.47
C VAL A 307 9.28 -22.04 14.04
N GLY A 308 9.83 -20.95 14.58
CA GLY A 308 11.19 -20.50 14.31
C GLY A 308 12.26 -21.35 15.00
N ILE A 309 13.48 -21.14 14.57
CA ILE A 309 14.67 -21.86 15.07
C ILE A 309 14.95 -21.42 16.53
N GLY A 310 15.43 -22.33 17.36
CA GLY A 310 15.81 -22.03 18.76
C GLY A 310 14.62 -21.95 19.72
N THR A 311 13.39 -22.13 19.26
CA THR A 311 12.19 -22.11 20.14
C THR A 311 12.08 -23.39 20.93
N VAL A 312 11.91 -23.25 22.25
CA VAL A 312 11.76 -24.35 23.22
C VAL A 312 10.33 -24.34 23.76
N MET A 313 9.67 -25.50 23.73
CA MET A 313 8.32 -25.67 24.25
C MET A 313 8.29 -26.78 25.29
N GLU A 314 7.66 -26.51 26.44
CA GLU A 314 7.48 -27.50 27.48
C GLU A 314 6.23 -28.37 27.25
N GLU A 315 6.03 -29.33 28.16
CA GLU A 315 5.01 -30.37 28.04
C GLU A 315 3.59 -29.79 27.97
N LYS A 316 2.69 -30.50 27.24
CA LYS A 316 1.27 -30.17 27.06
C LYS A 316 0.99 -28.81 26.40
N THR A 317 2.02 -28.18 25.78
CA THR A 317 1.83 -26.96 25.00
C THR A 317 1.21 -27.30 23.65
N SER A 318 0.22 -26.52 23.22
CA SER A 318 -0.50 -26.73 21.95
C SER A 318 -0.46 -25.45 21.11
N VAL A 319 0.07 -25.58 19.88
CA VAL A 319 0.17 -24.49 18.89
C VAL A 319 -0.63 -24.86 17.64
N LYS A 320 -1.64 -24.04 17.30
CA LYS A 320 -2.51 -24.28 16.15
C LYS A 320 -2.70 -22.99 15.33
N ARG A 321 -2.59 -23.08 14.02
CA ARG A 321 -2.78 -21.95 13.09
C ARG A 321 -2.00 -20.71 13.49
N SER A 322 -0.81 -20.89 14.05
CA SER A 322 -0.01 -19.83 14.63
C SER A 322 1.39 -19.79 14.06
N ILE A 323 1.95 -18.60 14.06
CA ILE A 323 3.33 -18.36 13.67
C ILE A 323 4.09 -17.99 14.93
N VAL A 324 5.18 -18.68 15.17
CA VAL A 324 6.07 -18.46 16.31
C VAL A 324 7.44 -18.11 15.76
N GLY A 325 8.02 -17.05 16.27
CA GLY A 325 9.36 -16.57 15.92
C GLY A 325 10.48 -17.45 16.42
N ALA A 326 11.70 -16.96 16.28
CA ALA A 326 12.89 -17.62 16.76
C ALA A 326 13.14 -17.35 18.25
N ASP A 327 13.92 -18.26 18.91
CA ASP A 327 14.39 -18.10 20.27
C ASP A 327 13.29 -17.82 21.32
N CYS A 328 12.08 -18.37 21.11
CA CYS A 328 10.97 -18.26 22.04
C CYS A 328 11.04 -19.38 23.11
N ILE A 329 10.56 -19.07 24.31
CA ILE A 329 10.50 -20.03 25.43
C ILE A 329 9.05 -20.11 25.90
N PHE A 330 8.44 -21.31 25.82
CA PHE A 330 7.06 -21.54 26.26
C PHE A 330 7.05 -22.52 27.43
N GLY A 331 6.39 -22.11 28.51
CA GLY A 331 6.13 -22.92 29.67
C GLY A 331 5.13 -24.04 29.42
N ARG A 332 4.70 -24.70 30.48
CA ARG A 332 3.79 -25.86 30.46
C ARG A 332 2.35 -25.43 30.21
N GLU A 333 1.60 -26.33 29.58
CA GLU A 333 0.15 -26.17 29.34
C GLU A 333 -0.27 -24.92 28.59
N CYS A 334 0.65 -24.31 27.80
CA CYS A 334 0.34 -23.15 26.97
C CYS A 334 -0.55 -23.53 25.78
N ARG A 335 -1.48 -22.63 25.42
CA ARG A 335 -2.38 -22.82 24.26
C ARG A 335 -2.36 -21.58 23.38
N LEU A 336 -1.93 -21.77 22.14
CA LEU A 336 -1.86 -20.74 21.12
C LEU A 336 -2.78 -21.13 19.95
N SER A 337 -3.66 -20.22 19.54
CA SER A 337 -4.58 -20.42 18.42
C SER A 337 -4.67 -19.16 17.56
N GLY A 338 -4.28 -19.24 16.28
CA GLY A 338 -4.36 -18.13 15.32
C GLY A 338 -3.47 -16.93 15.66
N CYS A 339 -2.39 -17.14 16.43
CA CYS A 339 -1.52 -16.08 16.94
C CYS A 339 -0.30 -15.86 16.04
N VAL A 340 0.21 -14.64 16.09
CA VAL A 340 1.53 -14.27 15.56
C VAL A 340 2.41 -13.87 16.74
N VAL A 341 3.43 -14.65 17.01
CA VAL A 341 4.38 -14.43 18.10
C VAL A 341 5.74 -14.14 17.46
N MET A 342 6.30 -12.98 17.75
CA MET A 342 7.60 -12.56 17.20
C MET A 342 8.77 -13.19 17.99
N ASP A 343 10.00 -12.81 17.66
CA ASP A 343 11.19 -13.42 18.20
C ASP A 343 11.40 -13.11 19.69
N GLY A 344 12.04 -14.07 20.42
CA GLY A 344 12.47 -13.88 21.79
C GLY A 344 11.36 -13.75 22.84
N VAL A 345 10.15 -14.21 22.54
CA VAL A 345 9.01 -14.16 23.47
C VAL A 345 9.11 -15.26 24.52
N VAL A 346 8.81 -14.89 25.77
CA VAL A 346 8.78 -15.83 26.91
C VAL A 346 7.33 -15.94 27.42
N LEU A 347 6.78 -17.16 27.41
CA LEU A 347 5.46 -17.46 27.99
C LEU A 347 5.63 -18.31 29.25
N GLY A 348 4.99 -17.89 30.33
CA GLY A 348 4.90 -18.67 31.56
C GLY A 348 3.96 -19.87 31.45
N ASP A 349 3.68 -20.53 32.57
CA ASP A 349 2.84 -21.71 32.63
C ASP A 349 1.34 -21.38 32.48
N GLY A 350 0.63 -22.21 31.71
CA GLY A 350 -0.84 -22.09 31.59
C GLY A 350 -1.33 -20.87 30.82
N VAL A 351 -0.50 -20.26 29.97
CA VAL A 351 -0.86 -19.10 29.16
C VAL A 351 -1.77 -19.50 28.00
N HIS A 352 -2.84 -18.73 27.80
CA HIS A 352 -3.81 -18.92 26.72
C HIS A 352 -3.86 -17.69 25.81
N LEU A 353 -3.48 -17.87 24.53
CA LEU A 353 -3.51 -16.83 23.49
C LEU A 353 -4.44 -17.26 22.34
N ASP A 354 -5.37 -16.38 21.98
CA ASP A 354 -6.26 -16.61 20.84
C ASP A 354 -6.33 -15.36 19.96
N ASN A 355 -5.97 -15.51 18.69
CA ASN A 355 -5.94 -14.44 17.68
C ASN A 355 -5.12 -13.19 18.11
N CYS A 356 -4.03 -13.38 18.83
CA CYS A 356 -3.18 -12.32 19.35
C CYS A 356 -1.95 -12.08 18.50
N ILE A 357 -1.43 -10.86 18.54
CA ILE A 357 -0.13 -10.48 17.97
C ILE A 357 0.77 -10.08 19.13
N ILE A 358 1.88 -10.79 19.29
CA ILE A 358 2.83 -10.59 20.38
C ILE A 358 4.14 -10.06 19.79
N GLY A 359 4.53 -8.87 20.20
CA GLY A 359 5.75 -8.19 19.74
C GLY A 359 7.04 -8.87 20.20
N ASN A 360 8.17 -8.41 19.69
CA ASN A 360 9.49 -8.98 20.01
C ASN A 360 9.83 -8.87 21.50
N GLY A 361 10.36 -9.96 22.08
CA GLY A 361 10.89 -9.97 23.44
C GLY A 361 9.86 -9.70 24.54
N VAL A 362 8.59 -9.94 24.26
CA VAL A 362 7.50 -9.84 25.26
C VAL A 362 7.63 -10.96 26.28
N ILE A 363 7.36 -10.65 27.55
CA ILE A 363 7.27 -11.63 28.63
C ILE A 363 5.82 -11.69 29.10
N ILE A 364 5.22 -12.87 29.04
CA ILE A 364 3.87 -13.12 29.54
C ILE A 364 3.99 -14.06 30.73
N GLU A 365 3.60 -13.59 31.90
CA GLU A 365 3.63 -14.36 33.15
C GLU A 365 2.53 -15.43 33.19
N ASP A 366 2.54 -16.26 34.23
CA ASP A 366 1.70 -17.45 34.32
C ASP A 366 0.19 -17.15 34.26
N LYS A 367 -0.56 -18.10 33.68
CA LYS A 367 -2.05 -18.12 33.67
C LYS A 367 -2.70 -16.92 32.98
N ALA A 368 -1.95 -16.11 32.24
CA ALA A 368 -2.52 -15.00 31.46
C ALA A 368 -3.42 -15.53 30.34
N ARG A 369 -4.51 -14.79 30.03
CA ARG A 369 -5.47 -15.11 28.96
C ARG A 369 -5.69 -13.89 28.11
N LEU A 370 -5.23 -13.94 26.86
CA LEU A 370 -5.38 -12.84 25.90
C LEU A 370 -6.17 -13.31 24.68
N VAL A 371 -7.15 -12.53 24.27
CA VAL A 371 -7.99 -12.81 23.09
C VAL A 371 -8.05 -11.58 22.20
N GLY A 372 -7.61 -11.68 20.96
CA GLY A 372 -7.63 -10.58 20.00
C GLY A 372 -6.72 -9.41 20.35
N CYS A 373 -5.77 -9.60 21.27
CA CYS A 373 -4.92 -8.52 21.78
C CYS A 373 -3.66 -8.32 20.92
N THR A 374 -3.20 -7.07 20.88
CA THR A 374 -1.89 -6.71 20.29
C THR A 374 -0.98 -6.24 21.42
N VAL A 375 0.17 -6.88 21.58
CA VAL A 375 1.13 -6.59 22.64
C VAL A 375 2.38 -5.96 22.04
N GLU A 376 2.74 -4.78 22.52
CA GLU A 376 3.95 -4.06 22.14
C GLU A 376 5.22 -4.86 22.46
N GLY A 377 6.27 -4.68 21.66
CA GLY A 377 7.55 -5.34 21.93
C GLY A 377 8.16 -4.99 23.27
N ARG A 378 8.76 -5.98 23.95
CA ARG A 378 9.39 -5.87 25.28
C ARG A 378 8.45 -5.52 26.43
N TYR A 379 7.14 -5.62 26.21
CA TYR A 379 6.15 -5.44 27.26
C TYR A 379 6.09 -6.66 28.18
N VAL A 380 5.76 -6.45 29.46
CA VAL A 380 5.59 -7.52 30.44
C VAL A 380 4.10 -7.60 30.84
N VAL A 381 3.46 -8.69 30.44
CA VAL A 381 2.08 -9.00 30.85
C VAL A 381 2.14 -9.75 32.18
N ARG A 382 1.44 -9.22 33.19
CA ARG A 382 1.45 -9.77 34.55
C ARG A 382 0.67 -11.07 34.67
N GLU A 383 0.96 -11.81 35.73
CA GLU A 383 0.28 -13.07 36.08
C GLU A 383 -1.25 -12.91 36.09
N ALA A 384 -1.95 -13.94 35.58
CA ALA A 384 -3.39 -14.04 35.53
C ALA A 384 -4.14 -12.88 34.87
N THR A 385 -3.44 -12.04 34.07
CA THR A 385 -4.06 -10.96 33.26
C THR A 385 -5.07 -11.55 32.29
N GLN A 386 -6.27 -10.94 32.20
CA GLN A 386 -7.30 -11.29 31.23
C GLN A 386 -7.67 -10.05 30.43
N SER A 387 -7.38 -10.06 29.13
CA SER A 387 -7.69 -8.95 28.22
C SER A 387 -8.29 -9.46 26.93
N LYS A 388 -9.18 -8.65 26.35
CA LYS A 388 -9.87 -8.99 25.11
C LYS A 388 -9.94 -7.78 24.18
N ASN A 389 -9.42 -7.93 22.94
CA ASN A 389 -9.40 -6.91 21.90
C ASN A 389 -8.74 -5.59 22.36
N GLU A 390 -7.68 -5.69 23.14
CA GLU A 390 -6.95 -4.54 23.68
C GLU A 390 -5.55 -4.45 23.11
N ILE A 391 -5.05 -3.22 23.06
CA ILE A 391 -3.65 -2.92 22.74
C ILE A 391 -2.90 -2.75 24.06
N LEU A 392 -1.98 -3.68 24.35
CA LEU A 392 -1.14 -3.65 25.54
C LEU A 392 0.19 -3.01 25.20
N ARG A 393 0.41 -1.78 25.68
CA ARG A 393 1.62 -0.99 25.45
C ARG A 393 2.20 -0.43 26.75
N GLY A 394 3.51 -0.21 26.77
CA GLY A 394 4.19 0.45 27.89
C GLY A 394 3.77 1.93 27.98
N TYR A 395 3.68 2.45 29.21
CA TYR A 395 3.51 3.90 29.38
C TYR A 395 4.78 4.62 28.94
N SER A 396 4.72 5.36 27.83
CA SER A 396 5.71 6.40 27.57
C SER A 396 5.33 7.66 28.36
N ALA A 397 6.31 8.38 28.87
CA ALA A 397 6.09 9.62 29.62
C ALA A 397 5.37 10.71 28.79
N GLU A 398 5.35 10.57 27.47
CA GLU A 398 4.62 11.41 26.52
C GLU A 398 3.12 11.14 26.50
N GLY A 399 2.67 9.94 26.89
CA GLY A 399 1.25 9.56 26.93
C GLY A 399 0.48 10.08 28.16
N LEU A 400 1.12 10.79 29.08
CA LEU A 400 0.46 11.37 30.28
C LEU A 400 -0.30 12.69 29.98
N LEU A 401 -0.22 13.20 28.75
CA LEU A 401 -0.91 14.43 28.34
C LEU A 401 -2.14 14.20 27.45
N ASP A 402 -2.40 12.99 27.03
CA ASP A 402 -3.53 12.65 26.15
C ASP A 402 -4.52 11.72 26.85
N THR A 403 -5.26 12.27 27.85
CA THR A 403 -6.50 11.69 28.32
C THR A 403 -7.68 12.49 27.78
N SER A 404 -7.92 12.40 26.51
CA SER A 404 -9.24 12.61 25.93
C SER A 404 -9.53 11.41 25.02
N ASP A 405 -10.44 10.55 25.49
CA ASP A 405 -11.09 9.51 24.72
C ASP A 405 -11.87 10.15 23.57
N GLU A 406 -11.20 10.42 22.48
CA GLU A 406 -11.82 10.58 21.18
C GLU A 406 -11.00 9.75 20.20
N TYR A 407 -11.56 8.59 19.83
CA TYR A 407 -11.19 7.88 18.63
C TYR A 407 -11.61 8.76 17.42
N GLU A 408 -10.96 9.90 17.27
CA GLU A 408 -10.95 10.56 15.99
C GLU A 408 -10.00 9.74 15.10
N ASP A 409 -10.58 9.07 14.12
CA ASP A 409 -9.91 8.61 12.92
C ASP A 409 -9.17 9.83 12.32
N GLU A 410 -7.97 10.13 12.80
CA GLU A 410 -7.02 10.95 12.06
C GLU A 410 -6.56 10.13 10.84
N ALA A 411 -7.47 9.98 9.89
CA ALA A 411 -7.09 9.92 8.51
C ALA A 411 -6.31 11.22 8.26
N ASP A 412 -5.06 11.08 7.83
CA ASP A 412 -4.17 12.15 7.43
C ASP A 412 -4.97 13.35 6.91
N GLU A 413 -5.29 14.30 7.79
CA GLU A 413 -5.77 15.63 7.41
C GLU A 413 -4.55 16.40 6.88
N GLU A 414 -4.00 15.94 5.78
CA GLU A 414 -3.45 16.87 4.83
C GLU A 414 -4.67 17.50 4.16
N SER A 415 -5.12 18.60 4.73
CA SER A 415 -5.93 19.58 4.04
C SER A 415 -5.14 19.99 2.80
N ASP A 416 -5.34 19.25 1.69
CA ASP A 416 -5.23 19.84 0.38
C ASP A 416 -6.33 20.93 0.34
N GLU A 417 -6.05 22.09 0.95
CA GLU A 417 -6.58 23.33 0.48
C GLU A 417 -6.00 23.46 -0.94
N ASP A 418 -6.60 22.70 -1.88
CA ASP A 418 -6.60 23.07 -3.27
C ASP A 418 -7.35 24.42 -3.28
N GLU A 419 -6.63 25.53 -3.03
CA GLU A 419 -6.97 26.79 -3.64
C GLU A 419 -7.00 26.49 -5.14
N ASP A 420 -8.17 25.99 -5.62
CA ASP A 420 -8.56 26.13 -7.01
C ASP A 420 -8.56 27.66 -7.23
N GLU A 421 -7.40 28.25 -7.53
CA GLU A 421 -7.32 29.46 -8.29
C GLU A 421 -8.07 29.10 -9.58
N ASP A 422 -9.37 29.39 -9.57
CA ASP A 422 -10.17 29.56 -10.77
C ASP A 422 -9.47 30.68 -11.55
N ASP A 423 -8.48 30.31 -12.36
CA ASP A 423 -8.13 31.08 -13.53
C ASP A 423 -9.38 31.05 -14.42
N ASP A 424 -10.35 31.89 -14.09
CA ASP A 424 -11.33 32.42 -15.03
C ASP A 424 -10.50 33.12 -16.12
N ASP A 425 -10.08 32.33 -17.13
CA ASP A 425 -9.76 32.89 -18.43
C ASP A 425 -11.01 33.62 -18.89
N GLU A 426 -11.10 34.92 -18.54
CA GLU A 426 -11.93 35.85 -19.25
C GLU A 426 -11.63 35.70 -20.73
N VAL A 427 -12.53 35.00 -21.40
CA VAL A 427 -12.62 35.03 -22.87
C VAL A 427 -13.03 36.46 -23.21
N ASP A 428 -12.03 37.24 -23.58
CA ASP A 428 -12.20 38.57 -24.15
C ASP A 428 -13.00 38.43 -25.47
N ASP A 429 -14.35 38.49 -25.34
CA ASP A 429 -15.28 38.62 -26.45
C ASP A 429 -15.24 40.09 -26.96
N ASN A 430 -14.12 40.47 -27.52
CA ASN A 430 -13.98 41.74 -28.22
C ASN A 430 -13.37 41.53 -29.61
N ASP A 431 -14.11 40.85 -30.47
CA ASP A 431 -13.98 40.96 -31.93
C ASP A 431 -15.39 40.98 -32.54
N LEU A 432 -16.17 42.01 -32.17
CA LEU A 432 -17.26 42.50 -33.02
C LEU A 432 -16.64 43.32 -34.14
N VAL A 433 -16.37 42.67 -35.23
CA VAL A 433 -16.12 43.35 -36.53
C VAL A 433 -17.44 43.92 -36.99
N GLU A 434 -17.57 45.27 -36.91
CA GLU A 434 -18.55 46.03 -37.67
C GLU A 434 -18.35 45.73 -39.15
N SER A 435 -19.29 45.07 -39.79
CA SER A 435 -19.50 45.18 -41.23
C SER A 435 -20.81 45.90 -41.46
N GLU A 436 -20.63 47.13 -41.95
CA GLU A 436 -21.68 48.03 -42.45
C GLU A 436 -22.56 47.33 -43.47
N GLY A 437 -23.81 47.77 -43.47
CA GLY A 437 -24.89 47.20 -44.19
C GLY A 437 -24.88 47.43 -45.69
N GLU A 438 -25.70 46.70 -46.34
CA GLU A 438 -26.49 47.13 -47.50
C GLU A 438 -27.87 46.49 -47.37
N GLY A 439 -28.87 47.36 -47.26
CA GLY A 439 -30.27 46.97 -47.28
C GLY A 439 -30.67 46.48 -48.66
N ILE A 440 -31.44 45.42 -48.66
CA ILE A 440 -32.33 45.10 -49.79
C ILE A 440 -33.69 44.85 -49.18
N ASP A 441 -34.60 45.86 -49.44
CA ASP A 441 -36.03 45.72 -49.41
C ASP A 441 -36.45 44.65 -50.43
N VAL A 442 -37.23 43.71 -50.05
CA VAL A 442 -38.12 42.97 -50.94
C VAL A 442 -39.38 42.61 -50.17
N ASP A 443 -40.46 43.15 -50.77
CA ASP A 443 -41.84 43.15 -50.40
C ASP A 443 -42.46 41.78 -50.08
N ASP A 444 -43.51 41.87 -49.27
CA ASP A 444 -44.68 41.04 -49.07
C ASP A 444 -45.10 40.23 -50.32
N ASP A 445 -45.57 39.08 -50.12
CA ASP A 445 -46.85 38.54 -50.47
C ASP A 445 -46.86 37.06 -50.80
N ASP A 446 -47.89 36.43 -50.23
CA ASP A 446 -48.67 35.35 -50.77
C ASP A 446 -48.36 33.87 -50.49
N LEU A 447 -49.25 33.41 -49.69
CA LEU A 447 -50.22 32.36 -49.91
C LEU A 447 -49.85 30.88 -49.61
N PHE A 448 -50.54 30.42 -48.56
CA PHE A 448 -51.37 29.21 -48.48
C PHE A 448 -51.39 28.34 -49.75
N ASP A 449 -51.09 27.07 -49.67
CA ASP A 449 -52.09 25.97 -49.70
C ASP A 449 -51.44 24.59 -50.03
N ARG A 450 -51.88 23.58 -49.28
CA ARG A 450 -52.14 22.19 -49.63
C ARG A 450 -51.09 21.30 -50.32
N SER A 451 -50.64 20.29 -49.69
CA SER A 451 -51.26 18.96 -49.63
C SER A 451 -50.33 18.02 -48.81
#